data_fc058f46570ae3fe34e8172f038fb52d
#
_entry.id   fc058f46570ae3fe34e8172f038fb52d
#
_cell.length_a   1.000
_cell.length_b   1.000
_cell.length_c   1.000
_cell.angle_alpha   90.00
_cell.angle_beta   90.00
_cell.angle_gamma   90.00
#
_symmetry.space_group_name_H-M   'P 1'
#
loop_
_entity.id
_entity.type
_entity.pdbx_description
1 polymer ?
#
loop_
_entity_poly.entity_id
_entity_poly.type
_entity_poly.pdbx_seq_one_letter_code
_entity_poly.pdbx_strand_id
1 'polypeptide(L)'
;MFGKEFQRKYALTDQGIRNTKLATFWTVVVNLVVMGGMGILYLMMSGYMRTIVGGEPLSDGMNYALLVVAFVLLSFLTHLQQYRATYGVVYGEVKSVRLSLAERLRKLPLGYFGKRDLADLTETIMGDVNRLEHVWSHCLGYLYGSFISTAIIAVSLLVMDWRLMIACLWGVPVAFILLFGSRSISKRKSEITKKAAIAVSDGIQETLENIREIRATNQEGRFLDDLDAKIDHHEKTMLAGELSCGIFVNAASVIMRLGVATTILTGTNLILAGKIDFMVLFMFLLVITRVYAPFDQALALIAEMLISQVSANRLMEIHDTKAAEGAEEFAPSGHDIVFSDVDFSYDNEQVLNGVSFTAKEGEVTALVGPSGSGKSTCARLAARLWDVSKGSIKVGGVDIGKVDPEVLLGDYSMVFQDVVLFDDTIMENIRLGKHGATDEEVLAAAKAANCDEFALKLPDGYRTPIGENGAKLSGGERQRISIARALLKNAPIVLLDEATASLDVENETKVQEALSRLLAGKTVLVIAHRMRTVEAADKVVVLKDGRVAEEGRPSELFEKKDSIFRRMAQLQNASACWSI
;
A
#
# COMPACT_ATOMS: atom_id res chain seq x y z
N MET A 1 -21.16 -14.30 -12.81
CA MET A 1 -21.07 -12.86 -12.57
C MET A 1 -20.04 -12.57 -11.47
N PHE A 2 -20.17 -13.09 -10.27
CA PHE A 2 -19.25 -12.88 -9.14
C PHE A 2 -18.26 -14.05 -8.98
N GLY A 3 -17.36 -14.25 -9.95
CA GLY A 3 -16.35 -15.30 -9.95
C GLY A 3 -14.97 -14.83 -9.47
N LYS A 4 -13.94 -15.69 -9.57
CA LYS A 4 -12.55 -15.37 -9.18
C LYS A 4 -11.97 -14.16 -9.93
N GLU A 5 -12.33 -13.98 -11.20
CA GLU A 5 -11.89 -12.82 -11.98
C GLU A 5 -12.47 -11.51 -11.44
N PHE A 6 -13.76 -11.53 -11.04
CA PHE A 6 -14.40 -10.39 -10.37
C PHE A 6 -13.75 -10.07 -9.04
N GLN A 7 -13.44 -11.10 -8.25
CA GLN A 7 -12.75 -10.99 -6.97
C GLN A 7 -11.42 -10.26 -7.14
N ARG A 8 -10.60 -10.70 -8.09
CA ARG A 8 -9.31 -10.10 -8.39
C ARG A 8 -9.45 -8.66 -8.90
N LYS A 9 -10.42 -8.43 -9.79
CA LYS A 9 -10.67 -7.11 -10.40
C LYS A 9 -10.95 -6.01 -9.38
N TYR A 10 -11.56 -6.36 -8.24
CA TYR A 10 -11.92 -5.41 -7.17
C TYR A 10 -11.21 -5.70 -5.85
N ALA A 11 -10.19 -6.53 -5.85
CA ALA A 11 -9.40 -6.93 -4.68
C ALA A 11 -10.26 -7.34 -3.47
N LEU A 12 -11.34 -8.08 -3.71
CA LEU A 12 -12.28 -8.54 -2.67
C LEU A 12 -11.80 -9.85 -2.03
N THR A 13 -12.08 -10.00 -0.73
CA THR A 13 -11.97 -11.30 -0.06
C THR A 13 -13.15 -12.21 -0.43
N ASP A 14 -13.10 -13.50 -0.06
CA ASP A 14 -14.25 -14.40 -0.23
C ASP A 14 -15.49 -13.92 0.56
N GLN A 15 -15.27 -13.29 1.70
CA GLN A 15 -16.33 -12.65 2.47
C GLN A 15 -16.86 -11.42 1.74
N GLY A 16 -15.99 -10.59 1.14
CA GLY A 16 -16.36 -9.43 0.35
C GLY A 16 -17.25 -9.79 -0.85
N ILE A 17 -17.00 -10.91 -1.51
CA ILE A 17 -17.90 -11.42 -2.56
C ILE A 17 -19.28 -11.78 -2.02
N ARG A 18 -19.36 -12.47 -0.87
CA ARG A 18 -20.64 -12.81 -0.25
C ARG A 18 -21.41 -11.55 0.13
N ASN A 19 -20.72 -10.58 0.71
CA ASN A 19 -21.30 -9.30 1.08
C ASN A 19 -21.81 -8.52 -0.13
N THR A 20 -21.05 -8.47 -1.22
CA THR A 20 -21.45 -7.83 -2.48
C THR A 20 -22.71 -8.48 -3.07
N LYS A 21 -22.81 -9.81 -3.04
CA LYS A 21 -24.04 -10.54 -3.47
C LYS A 21 -25.24 -10.15 -2.62
N LEU A 22 -25.05 -10.09 -1.30
CA LEU A 22 -26.12 -9.72 -0.37
C LEU A 22 -26.57 -8.27 -0.55
N ALA A 23 -25.61 -7.34 -0.72
CA ALA A 23 -25.88 -5.94 -1.03
C ALA A 23 -26.64 -5.79 -2.36
N THR A 24 -26.23 -6.53 -3.40
CA THR A 24 -26.91 -6.57 -4.71
C THR A 24 -28.35 -7.07 -4.54
N PHE A 25 -28.56 -8.15 -3.81
CA PHE A 25 -29.91 -8.71 -3.57
C PHE A 25 -30.82 -7.69 -2.87
N TRP A 26 -30.36 -7.09 -1.77
CA TRP A 26 -31.16 -6.10 -1.06
C TRP A 26 -31.43 -4.84 -1.88
N THR A 27 -30.48 -4.42 -2.73
CA THR A 27 -30.71 -3.31 -3.67
C THR A 27 -31.80 -3.64 -4.69
N VAL A 28 -31.82 -4.86 -5.22
CA VAL A 28 -32.93 -5.32 -6.08
C VAL A 28 -34.26 -5.26 -5.35
N VAL A 29 -34.30 -5.80 -4.11
CA VAL A 29 -35.53 -5.79 -3.30
C VAL A 29 -36.02 -4.36 -3.05
N VAL A 30 -35.13 -3.46 -2.64
CA VAL A 30 -35.48 -2.04 -2.41
C VAL A 30 -36.02 -1.39 -3.68
N ASN A 31 -35.36 -1.56 -4.82
CA ASN A 31 -35.80 -0.98 -6.08
C ASN A 31 -37.20 -1.48 -6.47
N LEU A 32 -37.48 -2.76 -6.30
CA LEU A 32 -38.80 -3.35 -6.58
C LEU A 32 -39.88 -2.87 -5.59
N VAL A 33 -39.53 -2.75 -4.30
CA VAL A 33 -40.47 -2.20 -3.29
C VAL A 33 -40.80 -0.75 -3.61
N VAL A 34 -39.81 0.08 -3.96
CA VAL A 34 -40.05 1.48 -4.34
C VAL A 34 -40.92 1.58 -5.60
N MET A 35 -40.80 0.64 -6.56
CA MET A 35 -41.72 0.55 -7.70
C MET A 35 -43.13 0.19 -7.27
N GLY A 36 -43.30 -0.58 -6.20
CA GLY A 36 -44.62 -0.84 -5.60
C GLY A 36 -45.38 0.44 -5.21
N GLY A 37 -44.66 1.49 -4.77
CA GLY A 37 -45.25 2.81 -4.52
C GLY A 37 -45.90 3.44 -5.77
N MET A 38 -45.29 3.24 -6.96
CA MET A 38 -45.90 3.68 -8.22
C MET A 38 -47.14 2.86 -8.55
N GLY A 39 -47.14 1.57 -8.21
CA GLY A 39 -48.32 0.71 -8.32
C GLY A 39 -49.48 1.20 -7.44
N ILE A 40 -49.22 1.60 -6.20
CA ILE A 40 -50.22 2.16 -5.29
C ILE A 40 -50.81 3.46 -5.84
N LEU A 41 -49.94 4.35 -6.35
CA LEU A 41 -50.38 5.60 -6.98
C LEU A 41 -51.26 5.34 -8.22
N TYR A 42 -50.87 4.35 -9.03
CA TYR A 42 -51.65 3.91 -10.19
C TYR A 42 -53.04 3.39 -9.77
N LEU A 43 -53.13 2.52 -8.76
CA LEU A 43 -54.38 1.99 -8.23
C LEU A 43 -55.28 3.10 -7.71
N MET A 44 -54.73 4.05 -6.98
CA MET A 44 -55.47 5.19 -6.44
C MET A 44 -56.01 6.07 -7.60
N MET A 45 -55.17 6.43 -8.59
CA MET A 45 -55.62 7.23 -9.72
C MET A 45 -56.65 6.50 -10.56
N SER A 46 -56.52 5.20 -10.81
CA SER A 46 -57.48 4.40 -11.53
C SER A 46 -58.84 4.34 -10.84
N GLY A 47 -58.84 4.25 -9.50
CA GLY A 47 -60.04 4.32 -8.66
C GLY A 47 -60.76 5.68 -8.82
N TYR A 48 -60.04 6.79 -8.68
CA TYR A 48 -60.62 8.13 -8.85
C TYR A 48 -61.14 8.37 -10.29
N MET A 49 -60.43 7.90 -11.30
CA MET A 49 -60.87 8.03 -12.71
C MET A 49 -62.19 7.28 -12.97
N ARG A 50 -62.36 6.08 -12.40
CA ARG A 50 -63.66 5.34 -12.48
C ARG A 50 -64.79 6.10 -11.84
N THR A 51 -64.52 6.76 -10.71
CA THR A 51 -65.54 7.59 -10.02
C THR A 51 -65.88 8.82 -10.87
N ILE A 52 -64.92 9.54 -11.43
CA ILE A 52 -65.11 10.77 -12.19
C ILE A 52 -65.76 10.51 -13.56
N VAL A 53 -65.31 9.48 -14.27
CA VAL A 53 -65.77 9.19 -15.65
C VAL A 53 -66.91 8.17 -15.67
N GLY A 54 -66.86 7.18 -14.78
CA GLY A 54 -67.81 6.06 -14.72
C GLY A 54 -68.97 6.23 -13.73
N GLY A 55 -68.93 7.26 -12.85
CA GLY A 55 -69.96 7.48 -11.81
C GLY A 55 -69.99 6.43 -10.70
N GLU A 56 -68.92 5.60 -10.58
CA GLU A 56 -68.84 4.64 -9.48
C GLU A 56 -68.63 5.35 -8.13
N PRO A 57 -69.17 4.80 -7.01
CA PRO A 57 -68.94 5.40 -5.72
C PRO A 57 -67.43 5.48 -5.39
N LEU A 58 -67.03 6.56 -4.75
CA LEU A 58 -65.66 6.77 -4.32
C LEU A 58 -65.20 5.62 -3.44
N SER A 59 -64.11 4.96 -3.76
CA SER A 59 -63.51 3.93 -2.93
C SER A 59 -63.07 4.51 -1.58
N ASP A 60 -63.20 3.72 -0.51
CA ASP A 60 -62.86 4.14 0.83
C ASP A 60 -61.38 4.57 0.93
N GLY A 61 -61.17 5.86 1.20
CA GLY A 61 -59.82 6.46 1.32
C GLY A 61 -58.97 5.82 2.42
N MET A 62 -59.64 5.17 3.41
CA MET A 62 -58.94 4.47 4.49
C MET A 62 -58.08 3.30 3.95
N ASN A 63 -58.56 2.56 2.99
CA ASN A 63 -57.83 1.44 2.39
C ASN A 63 -56.55 1.91 1.69
N TYR A 64 -56.58 3.05 0.98
CA TYR A 64 -55.39 3.64 0.36
C TYR A 64 -54.42 4.16 1.42
N ALA A 65 -54.93 4.76 2.52
CA ALA A 65 -54.08 5.21 3.61
C ALA A 65 -53.34 4.04 4.28
N LEU A 66 -54.03 2.92 4.51
CA LEU A 66 -53.43 1.69 5.07
C LEU A 66 -52.37 1.11 4.13
N LEU A 67 -52.60 1.09 2.82
CA LEU A 67 -51.60 0.64 1.80
C LEU A 67 -50.37 1.53 1.81
N VAL A 68 -50.52 2.85 1.91
CA VAL A 68 -49.40 3.80 1.98
C VAL A 68 -48.59 3.57 3.26
N VAL A 69 -49.24 3.40 4.42
CA VAL A 69 -48.57 3.12 5.68
C VAL A 69 -47.79 1.79 5.61
N ALA A 70 -48.40 0.74 5.07
CA ALA A 70 -47.77 -0.55 4.89
C ALA A 70 -46.55 -0.44 3.94
N PHE A 71 -46.68 0.31 2.84
CA PHE A 71 -45.59 0.59 1.90
C PHE A 71 -44.44 1.34 2.57
N VAL A 72 -44.70 2.37 3.36
CA VAL A 72 -43.68 3.14 4.08
C VAL A 72 -42.93 2.24 5.06
N LEU A 73 -43.63 1.42 5.83
CA LEU A 73 -43.02 0.47 6.77
C LEU A 73 -42.18 -0.57 6.04
N LEU A 74 -42.68 -1.16 4.96
CA LEU A 74 -41.94 -2.12 4.14
C LEU A 74 -40.71 -1.49 3.51
N SER A 75 -40.86 -0.28 2.99
CA SER A 75 -39.78 0.50 2.41
C SER A 75 -38.69 0.80 3.44
N PHE A 76 -39.07 1.20 4.65
CA PHE A 76 -38.12 1.45 5.74
C PHE A 76 -37.35 0.17 6.12
N LEU A 77 -38.05 -0.95 6.30
CA LEU A 77 -37.43 -2.22 6.67
C LEU A 77 -36.46 -2.72 5.60
N THR A 78 -36.83 -2.63 4.33
CA THR A 78 -35.96 -3.07 3.21
C THR A 78 -34.75 -2.17 3.05
N HIS A 79 -34.88 -0.83 3.17
CA HIS A 79 -33.75 0.09 3.18
C HIS A 79 -32.82 -0.14 4.37
N LEU A 80 -33.34 -0.43 5.55
CA LEU A 80 -32.54 -0.76 6.72
C LEU A 80 -31.68 -2.00 6.50
N GLN A 81 -32.26 -3.05 5.87
CA GLN A 81 -31.50 -4.26 5.52
C GLN A 81 -30.48 -4.00 4.42
N GLN A 82 -30.81 -3.22 3.40
CA GLN A 82 -29.87 -2.80 2.37
C GLN A 82 -28.71 -2.03 2.99
N TYR A 83 -29.01 -1.05 3.86
CA TYR A 83 -27.99 -0.26 4.54
C TYR A 83 -27.01 -1.13 5.34
N ARG A 84 -27.53 -2.08 6.12
CA ARG A 84 -26.70 -3.03 6.87
C ARG A 84 -25.86 -3.92 5.95
N ALA A 85 -26.44 -4.42 4.85
CA ALA A 85 -25.75 -5.28 3.90
C ALA A 85 -24.71 -4.55 3.06
N THR A 86 -24.83 -3.23 2.91
CA THR A 86 -23.93 -2.41 2.11
C THR A 86 -22.85 -1.76 2.98
N TYR A 87 -23.25 -0.94 3.95
CA TYR A 87 -22.31 -0.14 4.74
C TYR A 87 -21.81 -0.87 5.99
N GLY A 88 -22.69 -1.61 6.66
CA GLY A 88 -22.34 -2.27 7.93
C GLY A 88 -21.25 -3.33 7.82
N VAL A 89 -21.09 -3.93 6.65
CA VAL A 89 -20.12 -5.04 6.42
C VAL A 89 -18.81 -4.59 5.77
N VAL A 90 -18.79 -3.42 5.11
CA VAL A 90 -17.61 -2.95 4.36
C VAL A 90 -16.43 -2.65 5.27
N TYR A 91 -16.66 -2.06 6.44
CA TYR A 91 -15.58 -1.81 7.40
C TYR A 91 -14.85 -3.08 7.85
N GLY A 92 -15.59 -4.19 7.96
CA GLY A 92 -15.01 -5.51 8.22
C GLY A 92 -14.13 -6.01 7.07
N GLU A 93 -14.56 -5.77 5.83
CA GLU A 93 -13.78 -6.09 4.63
C GLU A 93 -12.49 -5.26 4.57
N VAL A 94 -12.59 -3.94 4.78
CA VAL A 94 -11.43 -3.02 4.82
C VAL A 94 -10.41 -3.47 5.86
N LYS A 95 -10.88 -3.80 7.08
CA LYS A 95 -10.02 -4.34 8.14
C LYS A 95 -9.32 -5.61 7.68
N SER A 96 -10.05 -6.55 7.08
CA SER A 96 -9.51 -7.83 6.62
C SER A 96 -8.47 -7.64 5.52
N VAL A 97 -8.72 -6.75 4.56
CA VAL A 97 -7.78 -6.45 3.47
C VAL A 97 -6.53 -5.78 4.01
N ARG A 98 -6.64 -4.80 4.91
CA ARG A 98 -5.45 -4.15 5.51
C ARG A 98 -4.61 -5.12 6.32
N LEU A 99 -5.24 -5.98 7.13
CA LEU A 99 -4.52 -7.02 7.89
C LEU A 99 -3.84 -8.02 6.96
N SER A 100 -4.51 -8.46 5.91
CA SER A 100 -3.95 -9.36 4.89
C SER A 100 -2.77 -8.72 4.15
N LEU A 101 -2.85 -7.42 3.84
CA LEU A 101 -1.74 -6.67 3.25
C LEU A 101 -0.56 -6.55 4.21
N ALA A 102 -0.80 -6.20 5.47
CA ALA A 102 0.25 -6.10 6.49
C ALA A 102 0.96 -7.44 6.68
N GLU A 103 0.19 -8.53 6.77
CA GLU A 103 0.73 -9.89 6.88
C GLU A 103 1.51 -10.29 5.61
N ARG A 104 1.03 -9.87 4.43
CA ARG A 104 1.76 -10.12 3.18
C ARG A 104 3.07 -9.34 3.12
N LEU A 105 3.04 -8.05 3.46
CA LEU A 105 4.24 -7.21 3.51
C LEU A 105 5.28 -7.77 4.47
N ARG A 106 4.88 -8.26 5.64
CA ARG A 106 5.78 -8.90 6.61
C ARG A 106 6.57 -10.07 5.99
N LYS A 107 5.95 -10.82 5.08
CA LYS A 107 6.54 -11.98 4.40
C LYS A 107 7.32 -11.65 3.12
N LEU A 108 7.32 -10.40 2.67
CA LEU A 108 8.08 -10.02 1.49
C LEU A 108 9.57 -9.90 1.80
N PRO A 109 10.45 -10.24 0.83
CA PRO A 109 11.89 -10.06 1.00
C PRO A 109 12.21 -8.57 1.24
N LEU A 110 13.16 -8.28 2.13
CA LEU A 110 13.52 -6.89 2.46
C LEU A 110 14.00 -6.09 1.24
N GLY A 111 14.56 -6.77 0.23
CA GLY A 111 14.89 -6.16 -1.06
C GLY A 111 13.71 -5.53 -1.80
N TYR A 112 12.48 -5.97 -1.52
CA TYR A 112 11.26 -5.36 -2.07
C TYR A 112 11.08 -3.91 -1.60
N PHE A 113 11.35 -3.65 -0.31
CA PHE A 113 11.25 -2.31 0.29
C PHE A 113 12.36 -1.36 -0.17
N GLY A 114 13.52 -1.89 -0.58
CA GLY A 114 14.59 -1.09 -1.16
C GLY A 114 14.34 -0.63 -2.60
N LYS A 115 13.37 -1.25 -3.29
CA LYS A 115 13.00 -0.93 -4.68
C LYS A 115 11.76 -0.05 -4.79
N ARG A 116 10.98 0.06 -3.73
CA ARG A 116 9.75 0.85 -3.70
C ARG A 116 9.86 2.00 -2.71
N ASP A 117 9.29 3.11 -3.11
CA ASP A 117 9.11 4.25 -2.23
C ASP A 117 8.14 3.88 -1.09
N LEU A 118 8.53 4.17 0.14
CA LEU A 118 7.70 3.94 1.33
C LEU A 118 6.41 4.76 1.28
N ALA A 119 6.45 5.96 0.70
CA ALA A 119 5.28 6.80 0.49
C ALA A 119 4.28 6.11 -0.46
N ASP A 120 4.75 5.47 -1.54
CA ASP A 120 3.91 4.70 -2.46
C ASP A 120 3.24 3.50 -1.80
N LEU A 121 3.95 2.77 -0.93
CA LEU A 121 3.39 1.67 -0.15
C LEU A 121 2.34 2.16 0.86
N THR A 122 2.61 3.27 1.53
CA THR A 122 1.69 3.89 2.48
C THR A 122 0.41 4.35 1.77
N GLU A 123 0.54 5.01 0.61
CA GLU A 123 -0.61 5.40 -0.22
C GLU A 123 -1.41 4.17 -0.70
N THR A 124 -0.73 3.07 -1.03
CA THR A 124 -1.42 1.82 -1.42
C THR A 124 -2.24 1.25 -0.25
N ILE A 125 -1.68 1.20 0.97
CA ILE A 125 -2.38 0.62 2.13
C ILE A 125 -3.51 1.54 2.62
N MET A 126 -3.30 2.84 2.61
CA MET A 126 -4.24 3.81 3.17
C MET A 126 -5.17 4.38 2.10
N GLY A 127 -4.62 4.98 1.05
CA GLY A 127 -5.36 5.68 0.01
C GLY A 127 -6.08 4.75 -0.95
N ASP A 128 -5.39 3.75 -1.50
CA ASP A 128 -5.99 2.83 -2.47
C ASP A 128 -7.06 1.94 -1.82
N VAL A 129 -6.85 1.48 -0.59
CA VAL A 129 -7.87 0.71 0.15
C VAL A 129 -9.10 1.56 0.46
N ASN A 130 -8.94 2.86 0.78
CA ASN A 130 -10.09 3.78 0.96
C ASN A 130 -10.89 3.98 -0.33
N ARG A 131 -10.19 4.11 -1.49
CA ARG A 131 -10.89 4.19 -2.80
C ARG A 131 -11.68 2.93 -3.09
N LEU A 132 -11.12 1.76 -2.78
CA LEU A 132 -11.82 0.49 -2.93
C LEU A 132 -12.98 0.35 -1.95
N GLU A 133 -12.85 0.80 -0.70
CA GLU A 133 -13.93 0.87 0.28
C GLU A 133 -15.15 1.60 -0.29
N HIS A 134 -14.93 2.78 -0.88
CA HIS A 134 -15.99 3.55 -1.50
C HIS A 134 -16.67 2.77 -2.64
N VAL A 135 -15.91 2.09 -3.47
CA VAL A 135 -16.47 1.26 -4.55
C VAL A 135 -17.23 0.05 -4.00
N TRP A 136 -16.74 -0.62 -2.97
CA TRP A 136 -17.42 -1.76 -2.36
C TRP A 136 -18.73 -1.36 -1.69
N SER A 137 -18.76 -0.18 -1.03
CA SER A 137 -19.93 0.32 -0.31
C SER A 137 -20.96 1.01 -1.18
N HIS A 138 -20.52 1.83 -2.15
CA HIS A 138 -21.42 2.71 -2.89
C HIS A 138 -21.67 2.26 -4.34
N CYS A 139 -20.71 1.53 -4.96
CA CYS A 139 -20.80 1.26 -6.38
C CYS A 139 -21.29 -0.16 -6.71
N LEU A 140 -20.61 -1.20 -6.17
CA LEU A 140 -20.83 -2.57 -6.66
C LEU A 140 -22.26 -3.07 -6.41
N GLY A 141 -22.71 -3.06 -5.16
CA GLY A 141 -24.05 -3.55 -4.80
C GLY A 141 -25.15 -2.77 -5.50
N TYR A 142 -24.98 -1.43 -5.56
CA TYR A 142 -25.95 -0.54 -6.17
C TYR A 142 -26.01 -0.73 -7.69
N LEU A 143 -24.88 -0.72 -8.38
CA LEU A 143 -24.83 -0.85 -9.84
C LEU A 143 -25.44 -2.18 -10.31
N TYR A 144 -24.96 -3.29 -9.77
CA TYR A 144 -25.47 -4.61 -10.16
C TYR A 144 -26.93 -4.82 -9.76
N GLY A 145 -27.33 -4.33 -8.60
CA GLY A 145 -28.73 -4.37 -8.14
C GLY A 145 -29.64 -3.56 -9.04
N SER A 146 -29.20 -2.38 -9.46
CA SER A 146 -29.95 -1.50 -10.38
C SER A 146 -30.12 -2.10 -11.76
N PHE A 147 -29.09 -2.71 -12.32
CA PHE A 147 -29.21 -3.43 -13.60
C PHE A 147 -30.19 -4.59 -13.54
N ILE A 148 -30.12 -5.41 -12.49
CA ILE A 148 -31.02 -6.56 -12.31
C ILE A 148 -32.47 -6.09 -12.11
N SER A 149 -32.71 -5.13 -11.22
CA SER A 149 -34.07 -4.59 -10.98
C SER A 149 -34.66 -3.94 -12.22
N THR A 150 -33.85 -3.19 -12.98
CA THR A 150 -34.33 -2.60 -14.23
C THR A 150 -34.67 -3.64 -15.30
N ALA A 151 -33.88 -4.72 -15.39
CA ALA A 151 -34.22 -5.83 -16.29
C ALA A 151 -35.57 -6.47 -15.93
N ILE A 152 -35.84 -6.67 -14.64
CA ILE A 152 -37.13 -7.19 -14.15
C ILE A 152 -38.26 -6.23 -14.50
N ILE A 153 -38.07 -4.92 -14.27
CA ILE A 153 -39.06 -3.88 -14.60
C ILE A 153 -39.29 -3.82 -16.12
N ALA A 154 -38.23 -3.87 -16.93
CA ALA A 154 -38.34 -3.87 -18.39
C ALA A 154 -39.16 -5.05 -18.91
N VAL A 155 -39.00 -6.26 -18.34
CA VAL A 155 -39.82 -7.42 -18.67
C VAL A 155 -41.29 -7.17 -18.29
N SER A 156 -41.56 -6.57 -17.14
CA SER A 156 -42.92 -6.22 -16.73
C SER A 156 -43.57 -5.20 -17.68
N LEU A 157 -42.81 -4.17 -18.09
CA LEU A 157 -43.27 -3.19 -19.08
C LEU A 157 -43.52 -3.80 -20.48
N LEU A 158 -42.67 -4.77 -20.88
CA LEU A 158 -42.81 -5.49 -22.15
C LEU A 158 -44.14 -6.25 -22.22
N VAL A 159 -44.58 -6.84 -21.13
CA VAL A 159 -45.88 -7.55 -21.05
C VAL A 159 -47.06 -6.60 -21.14
N MET A 160 -46.92 -5.34 -20.68
CA MET A 160 -47.95 -4.33 -20.76
C MET A 160 -48.11 -3.77 -22.19
N ASP A 161 -47.05 -3.18 -22.73
CA ASP A 161 -46.98 -2.75 -24.15
C ASP A 161 -45.52 -2.63 -24.62
N TRP A 162 -45.10 -3.47 -25.55
CA TRP A 162 -43.73 -3.51 -26.05
C TRP A 162 -43.29 -2.24 -26.78
N ARG A 163 -44.22 -1.51 -27.41
CA ARG A 163 -43.91 -0.27 -28.16
C ARG A 163 -43.57 0.86 -27.20
N LEU A 164 -44.36 1.00 -26.14
CA LEU A 164 -44.09 1.97 -25.09
C LEU A 164 -42.81 1.62 -24.34
N MET A 165 -42.54 0.32 -24.09
CA MET A 165 -41.33 -0.11 -23.45
C MET A 165 -40.07 0.27 -24.26
N ILE A 166 -40.09 0.05 -25.59
CA ILE A 166 -39.01 0.49 -26.48
C ILE A 166 -38.88 2.02 -26.47
N ALA A 167 -40.00 2.76 -26.61
CA ALA A 167 -40.01 4.22 -26.58
C ALA A 167 -39.46 4.79 -25.26
N CYS A 168 -39.66 4.06 -24.13
CA CYS A 168 -39.18 4.41 -22.83
C CYS A 168 -37.68 4.14 -22.64
N LEU A 169 -37.19 2.97 -23.09
CA LEU A 169 -35.87 2.48 -22.68
C LEU A 169 -34.78 2.59 -23.76
N TRP A 170 -35.08 3.00 -25.00
CA TRP A 170 -34.08 3.09 -26.06
C TRP A 170 -32.91 4.02 -25.73
N GLY A 171 -33.16 5.07 -24.94
CA GLY A 171 -32.13 6.03 -24.54
C GLY A 171 -31.06 5.40 -23.62
N VAL A 172 -31.42 4.36 -22.85
CA VAL A 172 -30.49 3.70 -21.92
C VAL A 172 -29.32 3.05 -22.67
N PRO A 173 -29.49 2.12 -23.62
CA PRO A 173 -28.37 1.54 -24.36
C PRO A 173 -27.56 2.58 -25.13
N VAL A 174 -28.21 3.60 -25.71
CA VAL A 174 -27.52 4.68 -26.43
C VAL A 174 -26.63 5.50 -25.46
N ALA A 175 -27.12 5.83 -24.29
CA ALA A 175 -26.34 6.52 -23.26
C ALA A 175 -25.10 5.70 -22.85
N PHE A 176 -25.24 4.40 -22.67
CA PHE A 176 -24.09 3.53 -22.36
C PHE A 176 -23.10 3.42 -23.53
N ILE A 177 -23.58 3.30 -24.78
CA ILE A 177 -22.70 3.29 -25.96
C ILE A 177 -21.88 4.59 -26.04
N LEU A 178 -22.50 5.74 -25.79
CA LEU A 178 -21.81 7.03 -25.76
C LEU A 178 -20.73 7.06 -24.65
N LEU A 179 -21.08 6.62 -23.46
CA LEU A 179 -20.15 6.59 -22.31
C LEU A 179 -18.96 5.65 -22.56
N PHE A 180 -19.22 4.42 -23.03
CA PHE A 180 -18.15 3.47 -23.34
C PHE A 180 -17.28 3.95 -24.51
N GLY A 181 -17.86 4.61 -25.51
CA GLY A 181 -17.13 5.22 -26.62
C GLY A 181 -16.20 6.35 -26.17
N SER A 182 -16.57 7.10 -25.13
CA SER A 182 -15.74 8.19 -24.56
C SER A 182 -14.58 7.70 -23.68
N ARG A 183 -14.55 6.41 -23.33
CA ARG A 183 -13.59 5.82 -22.36
C ARG A 183 -12.13 6.14 -22.70
N SER A 184 -11.73 6.03 -23.98
CA SER A 184 -10.35 6.29 -24.40
C SER A 184 -9.95 7.76 -24.18
N ILE A 185 -10.88 8.69 -24.44
CA ILE A 185 -10.66 10.12 -24.25
C ILE A 185 -10.53 10.44 -22.76
N SER A 186 -11.47 9.94 -21.96
CA SER A 186 -11.48 10.13 -20.49
C SER A 186 -10.23 9.54 -19.86
N LYS A 187 -9.80 8.33 -20.25
CA LYS A 187 -8.58 7.68 -19.76
C LYS A 187 -7.34 8.53 -20.05
N ARG A 188 -7.17 8.99 -21.31
CA ARG A 188 -6.02 9.81 -21.72
C ARG A 188 -5.97 11.12 -20.94
N LYS A 189 -7.10 11.78 -20.74
CA LYS A 189 -7.18 13.03 -19.95
C LYS A 189 -6.84 12.78 -18.48
N SER A 190 -7.38 11.71 -17.88
CA SER A 190 -7.07 11.32 -16.51
C SER A 190 -5.58 11.02 -16.30
N GLU A 191 -4.91 10.37 -17.26
CA GLU A 191 -3.46 10.12 -17.19
C GLU A 191 -2.65 11.42 -17.21
N ILE A 192 -3.05 12.40 -18.03
CA ILE A 192 -2.39 13.72 -18.09
C ILE A 192 -2.57 14.45 -16.75
N THR A 193 -3.79 14.50 -16.22
CA THR A 193 -4.08 15.14 -14.92
C THR A 193 -3.31 14.48 -13.79
N LYS A 194 -3.23 13.13 -13.78
CA LYS A 194 -2.46 12.38 -12.78
C LYS A 194 -0.96 12.73 -12.83
N LYS A 195 -0.37 12.81 -14.02
CA LYS A 195 1.05 13.22 -14.16
C LYS A 195 1.28 14.62 -13.64
N ALA A 196 0.37 15.56 -13.93
CA ALA A 196 0.45 16.92 -13.41
C ALA A 196 0.31 16.97 -11.87
N ALA A 197 -0.58 16.17 -11.28
CA ALA A 197 -0.72 16.06 -9.83
C ALA A 197 0.55 15.53 -9.15
N ILE A 198 1.19 14.50 -9.74
CA ILE A 198 2.46 13.96 -9.24
C ILE A 198 3.54 15.05 -9.29
N ALA A 199 3.65 15.80 -10.40
CA ALA A 199 4.64 16.87 -10.51
C ALA A 199 4.46 17.98 -9.45
N VAL A 200 3.21 18.28 -9.03
CA VAL A 200 2.95 19.19 -7.90
C VAL A 200 3.42 18.58 -6.59
N SER A 201 3.08 17.32 -6.33
CA SER A 201 3.49 16.63 -5.09
C SER A 201 5.01 16.55 -4.97
N ASP A 202 5.71 16.17 -6.05
CA ASP A 202 7.17 16.13 -6.11
C ASP A 202 7.77 17.52 -5.87
N GLY A 203 7.20 18.57 -6.46
CA GLY A 203 7.65 19.95 -6.25
C GLY A 203 7.48 20.44 -4.80
N ILE A 204 6.37 20.07 -4.16
CA ILE A 204 6.14 20.38 -2.73
C ILE A 204 7.16 19.62 -1.87
N GLN A 205 7.34 18.34 -2.11
CA GLN A 205 8.28 17.49 -1.37
C GLN A 205 9.71 18.02 -1.51
N GLU A 206 10.17 18.29 -2.73
CA GLU A 206 11.49 18.84 -3.02
C GLU A 206 11.72 20.17 -2.28
N THR A 207 10.70 21.04 -2.27
CA THR A 207 10.76 22.33 -1.57
C THR A 207 10.88 22.16 -0.05
N LEU A 208 10.13 21.22 0.54
CA LEU A 208 10.15 20.96 1.98
C LEU A 208 11.46 20.29 2.42
N GLU A 209 11.93 19.30 1.68
CA GLU A 209 13.19 18.59 1.98
C GLU A 209 14.40 19.55 1.92
N ASN A 210 14.41 20.45 0.94
CA ASN A 210 15.52 21.37 0.71
C ASN A 210 15.29 22.78 1.26
N ILE A 211 14.31 22.99 2.14
CA ILE A 211 13.93 24.33 2.62
C ILE A 211 15.11 25.11 3.24
N ARG A 212 16.04 24.41 3.90
CA ARG A 212 17.23 25.03 4.50
C ARG A 212 18.18 25.58 3.44
N GLU A 213 18.44 24.79 2.39
CA GLU A 213 19.31 25.18 1.27
C GLU A 213 18.68 26.31 0.44
N ILE A 214 17.38 26.22 0.18
CA ILE A 214 16.61 27.26 -0.53
C ILE A 214 16.72 28.60 0.20
N ARG A 215 16.57 28.59 1.53
CA ARG A 215 16.72 29.80 2.36
C ARG A 215 18.16 30.28 2.44
N ALA A 216 19.12 29.36 2.62
CA ALA A 216 20.54 29.72 2.69
C ALA A 216 21.05 30.36 1.40
N THR A 217 20.43 30.03 0.27
CA THR A 217 20.81 30.55 -1.06
C THR A 217 19.90 31.69 -1.57
N ASN A 218 18.90 32.14 -0.78
CA ASN A 218 17.90 33.16 -1.17
C ASN A 218 17.18 32.83 -2.49
N GLN A 219 16.80 31.57 -2.70
CA GLN A 219 16.13 31.11 -3.93
C GLN A 219 14.63 30.86 -3.75
N GLU A 220 14.02 31.33 -2.65
CA GLU A 220 12.60 31.09 -2.33
C GLU A 220 11.66 31.52 -3.47
N GLY A 221 11.88 32.72 -4.05
CA GLY A 221 11.07 33.22 -5.15
C GLY A 221 11.07 32.29 -6.35
N ARG A 222 12.24 31.82 -6.78
CA ARG A 222 12.38 30.92 -7.92
C ARG A 222 11.63 29.58 -7.71
N PHE A 223 11.76 28.99 -6.52
CA PHE A 223 11.09 27.73 -6.20
C PHE A 223 9.58 27.89 -6.08
N LEU A 224 9.10 29.02 -5.54
CA LEU A 224 7.68 29.33 -5.50
C LEU A 224 7.09 29.56 -6.89
N ASP A 225 7.79 30.28 -7.77
CA ASP A 225 7.35 30.48 -9.17
C ASP A 225 7.27 29.16 -9.95
N ASP A 226 8.23 28.25 -9.75
CA ASP A 226 8.19 26.91 -10.37
C ASP A 226 7.03 26.07 -9.83
N LEU A 227 6.81 26.09 -8.53
CA LEU A 227 5.69 25.38 -7.89
C LEU A 227 4.34 25.92 -8.36
N ASP A 228 4.20 27.26 -8.43
CA ASP A 228 2.99 27.92 -8.91
C ASP A 228 2.69 27.53 -10.37
N ALA A 229 3.71 27.50 -11.23
CA ALA A 229 3.57 27.04 -12.60
C ALA A 229 3.12 25.56 -12.70
N LYS A 230 3.61 24.69 -11.82
CA LYS A 230 3.16 23.29 -11.73
C LYS A 230 1.71 23.19 -11.26
N ILE A 231 1.31 23.98 -10.27
CA ILE A 231 -0.07 24.05 -9.75
C ILE A 231 -1.02 24.55 -10.84
N ASP A 232 -0.67 25.63 -11.53
CA ASP A 232 -1.44 26.19 -12.64
C ASP A 232 -1.63 25.17 -13.78
N HIS A 233 -0.58 24.43 -14.11
CA HIS A 233 -0.66 23.38 -15.11
C HIS A 233 -1.58 22.24 -14.67
N HIS A 234 -1.51 21.84 -13.40
CA HIS A 234 -2.40 20.82 -12.82
C HIS A 234 -3.86 21.27 -12.84
N GLU A 235 -4.16 22.52 -12.44
CA GLU A 235 -5.50 23.10 -12.48
C GLU A 235 -6.08 23.06 -13.90
N LYS A 236 -5.34 23.54 -14.90
CA LYS A 236 -5.77 23.55 -16.30
C LYS A 236 -6.05 22.14 -16.83
N THR A 237 -5.19 21.17 -16.50
CA THR A 237 -5.40 19.78 -16.93
C THR A 237 -6.57 19.13 -16.23
N MET A 238 -6.79 19.42 -14.94
CA MET A 238 -7.91 18.94 -14.14
C MET A 238 -9.24 19.48 -14.70
N LEU A 239 -9.34 20.79 -14.92
CA LEU A 239 -10.52 21.41 -15.52
C LEU A 239 -10.84 20.80 -16.90
N ALA A 240 -9.84 20.63 -17.76
CA ALA A 240 -10.03 20.01 -19.08
C ALA A 240 -10.46 18.53 -18.98
N GLY A 241 -10.00 17.82 -17.97
CA GLY A 241 -10.38 16.44 -17.66
C GLY A 241 -11.84 16.33 -17.20
N GLU A 242 -12.20 17.15 -16.20
CA GLU A 242 -13.56 17.18 -15.63
C GLU A 242 -14.60 17.63 -16.65
N LEU A 243 -14.34 18.70 -17.41
CA LEU A 243 -15.24 19.14 -18.48
C LEU A 243 -15.43 18.05 -19.53
N SER A 244 -14.37 17.38 -19.96
CA SER A 244 -14.47 16.29 -20.92
C SER A 244 -15.34 15.14 -20.40
N CYS A 245 -15.14 14.71 -19.17
CA CYS A 245 -15.93 13.65 -18.54
C CYS A 245 -17.38 14.09 -18.33
N GLY A 246 -17.58 15.30 -17.78
CA GLY A 246 -18.89 15.88 -17.51
C GLY A 246 -19.76 16.05 -18.76
N ILE A 247 -19.19 16.46 -19.89
CA ILE A 247 -19.92 16.57 -21.16
C ILE A 247 -20.48 15.21 -21.59
N PHE A 248 -19.70 14.14 -21.56
CA PHE A 248 -20.18 12.82 -21.97
C PHE A 248 -21.22 12.25 -21.00
N VAL A 249 -21.03 12.40 -19.71
CA VAL A 249 -21.98 11.94 -18.68
C VAL A 249 -23.30 12.70 -18.77
N ASN A 250 -23.24 14.04 -18.90
CA ASN A 250 -24.45 14.85 -19.02
C ASN A 250 -25.17 14.62 -20.36
N ALA A 251 -24.42 14.48 -21.47
CA ALA A 251 -25.02 14.13 -22.76
C ALA A 251 -25.72 12.76 -22.70
N ALA A 252 -25.12 11.77 -22.05
CA ALA A 252 -25.75 10.47 -21.86
C ALA A 252 -27.04 10.57 -21.04
N SER A 253 -27.04 11.36 -19.93
CA SER A 253 -28.23 11.61 -19.12
C SER A 253 -29.34 12.33 -19.90
N VAL A 254 -29.01 13.34 -20.74
CA VAL A 254 -29.96 14.03 -21.59
C VAL A 254 -30.57 13.08 -22.63
N ILE A 255 -29.73 12.27 -23.30
CA ILE A 255 -30.20 11.27 -24.28
C ILE A 255 -31.17 10.29 -23.62
N MET A 256 -30.86 9.79 -22.46
CA MET A 256 -31.73 8.88 -21.72
C MET A 256 -33.09 9.53 -21.43
N ARG A 257 -33.10 10.80 -21.01
CA ARG A 257 -34.35 11.54 -20.72
C ARG A 257 -35.19 11.86 -21.97
N LEU A 258 -34.65 11.83 -23.18
CA LEU A 258 -35.44 11.89 -24.41
C LEU A 258 -36.43 10.72 -24.52
N GLY A 259 -36.19 9.63 -23.83
CA GLY A 259 -37.15 8.54 -23.67
C GLY A 259 -38.52 8.97 -23.10
N VAL A 260 -38.56 10.01 -22.26
CA VAL A 260 -39.83 10.59 -21.77
C VAL A 260 -40.64 11.18 -22.96
N ALA A 261 -39.98 12.01 -23.78
CA ALA A 261 -40.63 12.65 -24.92
C ALA A 261 -41.12 11.61 -25.95
N THR A 262 -40.28 10.61 -26.27
CA THR A 262 -40.68 9.54 -27.21
C THR A 262 -41.81 8.66 -26.64
N THR A 263 -41.85 8.43 -25.33
CA THR A 263 -42.96 7.70 -24.67
C THR A 263 -44.26 8.49 -24.76
N ILE A 264 -44.22 9.81 -24.50
CA ILE A 264 -45.41 10.66 -24.63
C ILE A 264 -45.92 10.65 -26.08
N LEU A 265 -45.04 10.89 -27.05
CA LEU A 265 -45.41 10.91 -28.48
C LEU A 265 -45.99 9.56 -28.94
N THR A 266 -45.31 8.46 -28.62
CA THR A 266 -45.78 7.11 -28.97
C THR A 266 -47.08 6.77 -28.27
N GLY A 267 -47.18 7.08 -26.99
CA GLY A 267 -48.37 6.81 -26.18
C GLY A 267 -49.59 7.59 -26.64
N THR A 268 -49.42 8.88 -26.94
CA THR A 268 -50.49 9.71 -27.48
C THR A 268 -51.00 9.16 -28.83
N ASN A 269 -50.11 8.77 -29.73
CA ASN A 269 -50.48 8.16 -31.02
C ASN A 269 -51.21 6.82 -30.81
N LEU A 270 -50.83 6.01 -29.85
CA LEU A 270 -51.47 4.73 -29.52
C LEU A 270 -52.85 4.93 -28.89
N ILE A 271 -53.05 5.97 -28.05
CA ILE A 271 -54.34 6.34 -27.49
C ILE A 271 -55.27 6.81 -28.62
N LEU A 272 -54.84 7.71 -29.49
CA LEU A 272 -55.61 8.19 -30.64
C LEU A 272 -56.01 7.06 -31.60
N ALA A 273 -55.14 6.03 -31.69
CA ALA A 273 -55.43 4.82 -32.47
C ALA A 273 -56.32 3.79 -31.72
N GLY A 274 -56.76 4.08 -30.51
CA GLY A 274 -57.60 3.19 -29.70
C GLY A 274 -56.90 1.89 -29.25
N LYS A 275 -55.56 1.85 -29.20
CA LYS A 275 -54.79 0.64 -28.91
C LYS A 275 -54.40 0.49 -27.44
N ILE A 276 -54.37 1.59 -26.69
CA ILE A 276 -54.08 1.63 -25.26
C ILE A 276 -54.98 2.67 -24.58
N ASP A 277 -55.20 2.48 -23.29
CA ASP A 277 -55.89 3.44 -22.44
C ASP A 277 -54.95 4.51 -21.88
N PHE A 278 -55.47 5.66 -21.54
CA PHE A 278 -54.72 6.74 -20.90
C PHE A 278 -53.99 6.25 -19.64
N MET A 279 -54.59 5.37 -18.86
CA MET A 279 -54.01 4.84 -17.64
C MET A 279 -52.76 4.01 -17.89
N VAL A 280 -52.66 3.33 -19.03
CA VAL A 280 -51.42 2.60 -19.43
C VAL A 280 -50.28 3.59 -19.69
N LEU A 281 -50.53 4.66 -20.46
CA LEU A 281 -49.53 5.71 -20.70
C LEU A 281 -49.12 6.36 -19.38
N PHE A 282 -50.08 6.67 -18.51
CA PHE A 282 -49.80 7.24 -17.17
C PHE A 282 -48.88 6.34 -16.34
N MET A 283 -49.15 5.02 -16.33
CA MET A 283 -48.28 4.05 -15.63
C MET A 283 -46.83 4.09 -16.20
N PHE A 284 -46.64 4.12 -17.52
CA PHE A 284 -45.32 4.24 -18.12
C PHE A 284 -44.62 5.54 -17.71
N LEU A 285 -45.32 6.66 -17.65
CA LEU A 285 -44.74 7.93 -17.21
C LEU A 285 -44.36 7.92 -15.74
N LEU A 286 -45.13 7.27 -14.89
CA LEU A 286 -44.77 7.08 -13.49
C LEU A 286 -43.51 6.22 -13.33
N VAL A 287 -43.42 5.10 -14.05
CA VAL A 287 -42.26 4.19 -14.00
C VAL A 287 -40.99 4.86 -14.50
N ILE A 288 -41.06 5.63 -15.60
CA ILE A 288 -39.93 6.38 -16.18
C ILE A 288 -39.24 7.25 -15.15
N THR A 289 -39.99 7.96 -14.28
CA THR A 289 -39.42 8.86 -13.26
C THR A 289 -38.51 8.14 -12.27
N ARG A 290 -38.68 6.83 -12.14
CA ARG A 290 -37.90 6.00 -11.21
C ARG A 290 -36.86 5.12 -11.89
N VAL A 291 -37.12 4.64 -13.11
CA VAL A 291 -36.22 3.75 -13.86
C VAL A 291 -34.93 4.46 -14.26
N TYR A 292 -34.96 5.76 -14.54
CA TYR A 292 -33.77 6.50 -14.94
C TYR A 292 -32.82 6.86 -13.79
N ALA A 293 -33.32 7.05 -12.58
CA ALA A 293 -32.49 7.42 -11.42
C ALA A 293 -31.33 6.46 -11.16
N PRO A 294 -31.49 5.12 -11.17
CA PRO A 294 -30.39 4.17 -11.05
C PRO A 294 -29.34 4.29 -12.15
N PHE A 295 -29.75 4.66 -13.38
CA PHE A 295 -28.81 4.82 -14.48
C PHE A 295 -28.04 6.13 -14.40
N ASP A 296 -28.68 7.24 -14.02
CA ASP A 296 -27.99 8.50 -13.74
C ASP A 296 -26.87 8.31 -12.69
N GLN A 297 -27.18 7.59 -11.62
CA GLN A 297 -26.19 7.26 -10.59
C GLN A 297 -25.14 6.27 -11.10
N ALA A 298 -25.51 5.28 -11.90
CA ALA A 298 -24.57 4.34 -12.49
C ALA A 298 -23.57 5.04 -13.43
N LEU A 299 -24.02 6.02 -14.22
CA LEU A 299 -23.15 6.82 -15.09
C LEU A 299 -22.08 7.57 -14.30
N ALA A 300 -22.42 8.13 -13.14
CA ALA A 300 -21.46 8.79 -12.26
C ALA A 300 -20.47 7.79 -11.62
N LEU A 301 -20.97 6.64 -11.15
CA LEU A 301 -20.17 5.63 -10.45
C LEU A 301 -19.23 4.83 -11.38
N ILE A 302 -19.52 4.70 -12.67
CA ILE A 302 -18.65 3.98 -13.62
C ILE A 302 -17.27 4.62 -13.71
N ALA A 303 -17.18 5.93 -13.70
CA ALA A 303 -15.88 6.63 -13.73
C ALA A 303 -15.03 6.26 -12.51
N GLU A 304 -15.64 6.24 -11.33
CA GLU A 304 -14.99 5.86 -10.07
C GLU A 304 -14.55 4.39 -10.05
N MET A 305 -15.39 3.49 -10.55
CA MET A 305 -15.04 2.07 -10.71
C MET A 305 -13.85 1.84 -11.65
N LEU A 306 -13.68 2.66 -12.68
CA LEU A 306 -12.53 2.56 -13.59
C LEU A 306 -11.23 3.03 -12.92
N ILE A 307 -11.30 4.09 -12.12
CA ILE A 307 -10.15 4.58 -11.34
C ILE A 307 -9.75 3.56 -10.27
N SER A 308 -10.71 2.97 -9.58
CA SER A 308 -10.47 1.98 -8.52
C SER A 308 -9.81 0.69 -9.01
N GLN A 309 -9.93 0.36 -10.30
CA GLN A 309 -9.20 -0.78 -10.88
C GLN A 309 -7.68 -0.61 -10.83
N VAL A 310 -7.19 0.63 -10.93
CA VAL A 310 -5.75 0.90 -10.76
C VAL A 310 -5.33 0.60 -9.32
N SER A 311 -6.13 1.05 -8.35
CA SER A 311 -5.92 0.75 -6.93
C SER A 311 -5.96 -0.75 -6.64
N ALA A 312 -6.94 -1.47 -7.20
CA ALA A 312 -7.02 -2.93 -7.05
C ALA A 312 -5.80 -3.65 -7.64
N ASN A 313 -5.32 -3.21 -8.81
CA ASN A 313 -4.14 -3.80 -9.45
C ASN A 313 -2.88 -3.60 -8.59
N ARG A 314 -2.70 -2.43 -7.96
CA ARG A 314 -1.57 -2.16 -7.06
C ARG A 314 -1.61 -3.05 -5.81
N LEU A 315 -2.80 -3.24 -5.21
CA LEU A 315 -2.97 -4.19 -4.10
C LEU A 315 -2.63 -5.62 -4.53
N MET A 316 -3.15 -6.04 -5.70
CA MET A 316 -2.91 -7.39 -6.21
C MET A 316 -1.44 -7.62 -6.58
N GLU A 317 -0.71 -6.59 -7.02
CA GLU A 317 0.72 -6.68 -7.26
C GLU A 317 1.50 -7.00 -5.98
N ILE A 318 1.16 -6.35 -4.85
CA ILE A 318 1.75 -6.70 -3.55
C ILE A 318 1.40 -8.14 -3.17
N HIS A 319 0.16 -8.55 -3.38
CA HIS A 319 -0.31 -9.90 -3.04
C HIS A 319 0.35 -10.97 -3.91
N ASP A 320 0.56 -10.71 -5.20
CA ASP A 320 1.16 -11.64 -6.16
C ASP A 320 2.70 -11.69 -6.08
N THR A 321 3.33 -10.69 -5.42
CA THR A 321 4.79 -10.70 -5.22
C THR A 321 5.19 -11.92 -4.40
N LYS A 322 6.21 -12.64 -4.85
CA LYS A 322 6.67 -13.87 -4.19
C LYS A 322 7.16 -13.57 -2.77
N ALA A 323 6.62 -14.27 -1.79
CA ALA A 323 7.09 -14.18 -0.40
C ALA A 323 8.48 -14.81 -0.25
N ALA A 324 9.25 -14.32 0.71
CA ALA A 324 10.49 -14.97 1.13
C ALA A 324 10.12 -16.11 2.09
N GLU A 325 9.79 -17.27 1.53
CA GLU A 325 9.40 -18.46 2.28
C GLU A 325 10.61 -19.38 2.46
N GLY A 326 10.59 -20.20 3.50
CA GLY A 326 11.63 -21.20 3.79
C GLY A 326 11.19 -22.14 4.89
N ALA A 327 12.10 -23.03 5.31
CA ALA A 327 11.86 -23.92 6.43
C ALA A 327 11.74 -23.10 7.72
N GLU A 328 10.73 -23.42 8.53
CA GLU A 328 10.52 -22.84 9.86
C GLU A 328 11.48 -23.41 10.93
N GLU A 329 12.31 -24.38 10.55
CA GLU A 329 13.34 -24.95 11.43
C GLU A 329 14.73 -24.56 10.89
N PHE A 330 15.58 -24.02 11.78
CA PHE A 330 16.96 -23.70 11.53
C PHE A 330 17.82 -24.32 12.63
N ALA A 331 18.55 -25.39 12.31
CA ALA A 331 19.41 -26.12 13.23
C ALA A 331 20.84 -26.24 12.66
N PRO A 332 21.63 -25.16 12.69
CA PRO A 332 22.99 -25.18 12.16
C PRO A 332 23.94 -25.97 13.08
N SER A 333 24.94 -26.62 12.49
CA SER A 333 26.04 -27.29 13.24
C SER A 333 27.21 -26.31 13.39
N GLY A 334 27.05 -25.28 14.25
CA GLY A 334 27.96 -24.14 14.35
C GLY A 334 27.46 -22.91 13.64
N HIS A 335 28.29 -21.83 13.63
CA HIS A 335 27.86 -20.52 13.12
C HIS A 335 28.86 -19.92 12.11
N ASP A 336 29.65 -20.76 11.45
CA ASP A 336 30.49 -20.27 10.34
C ASP A 336 29.63 -19.91 9.12
N ILE A 337 29.98 -18.78 8.49
CA ILE A 337 29.30 -18.28 7.28
C ILE A 337 30.17 -18.59 6.07
N VAL A 338 29.65 -19.43 5.16
CA VAL A 338 30.36 -19.88 3.96
C VAL A 338 29.68 -19.34 2.71
N PHE A 339 30.38 -18.48 1.96
CA PHE A 339 29.99 -18.05 0.63
C PHE A 339 30.60 -18.99 -0.42
N SER A 340 29.81 -19.48 -1.36
CA SER A 340 30.23 -20.42 -2.41
C SER A 340 29.75 -19.93 -3.78
N ASP A 341 30.68 -19.40 -4.58
CA ASP A 341 30.47 -18.94 -5.97
C ASP A 341 29.24 -18.01 -6.10
N VAL A 342 29.15 -17.00 -5.23
CA VAL A 342 27.98 -16.13 -5.09
C VAL A 342 27.99 -15.02 -6.12
N ASP A 343 26.98 -15.01 -7.01
CA ASP A 343 26.65 -13.91 -7.91
C ASP A 343 25.43 -13.16 -7.36
N PHE A 344 25.45 -11.83 -7.49
CA PHE A 344 24.31 -11.00 -7.11
C PHE A 344 24.21 -9.73 -7.97
N SER A 345 22.99 -9.37 -8.34
CA SER A 345 22.66 -8.14 -9.05
C SER A 345 21.53 -7.39 -8.38
N TYR A 346 21.64 -6.06 -8.26
CA TYR A 346 20.49 -5.21 -8.04
C TYR A 346 19.88 -4.89 -9.40
N ASP A 347 18.67 -5.37 -9.64
CA ASP A 347 18.00 -5.29 -10.95
C ASP A 347 18.88 -5.83 -12.09
N ASN A 348 19.44 -4.97 -12.93
CA ASN A 348 20.30 -5.34 -14.06
C ASN A 348 21.80 -5.03 -13.81
N GLU A 349 22.15 -4.48 -12.65
CA GLU A 349 23.53 -4.14 -12.32
C GLU A 349 24.17 -5.24 -11.48
N GLN A 350 25.14 -5.95 -12.02
CA GLN A 350 25.88 -6.99 -11.32
C GLN A 350 26.84 -6.37 -10.31
N VAL A 351 26.70 -6.74 -9.04
CA VAL A 351 27.50 -6.23 -7.91
C VAL A 351 28.49 -7.27 -7.39
N LEU A 352 28.10 -8.55 -7.34
CA LEU A 352 28.98 -9.65 -6.94
C LEU A 352 29.10 -10.66 -8.07
N ASN A 353 30.33 -11.19 -8.24
CA ASN A 353 30.69 -12.10 -9.33
C ASN A 353 31.61 -13.21 -8.80
N GLY A 354 31.03 -14.38 -8.50
CA GLY A 354 31.76 -15.56 -8.03
C GLY A 354 32.43 -15.38 -6.67
N VAL A 355 31.78 -14.66 -5.74
CA VAL A 355 32.34 -14.40 -4.40
C VAL A 355 32.33 -15.68 -3.56
N SER A 356 33.54 -16.07 -3.08
CA SER A 356 33.73 -17.23 -2.21
C SER A 356 34.68 -16.89 -1.09
N PHE A 357 34.24 -17.03 0.16
CA PHE A 357 35.04 -16.92 1.38
C PHE A 357 34.31 -17.55 2.57
N THR A 358 35.03 -17.74 3.68
CA THR A 358 34.45 -18.26 4.93
C THR A 358 34.75 -17.32 6.07
N ALA A 359 33.73 -16.89 6.81
CA ALA A 359 33.83 -16.29 8.14
C ALA A 359 33.64 -17.39 9.16
N LYS A 360 34.69 -17.72 9.91
CA LYS A 360 34.69 -18.84 10.87
C LYS A 360 33.96 -18.49 12.17
N GLU A 361 33.38 -19.50 12.78
CA GLU A 361 32.77 -19.38 14.11
C GLU A 361 33.75 -18.84 15.14
N GLY A 362 33.32 -17.86 15.94
CA GLY A 362 34.11 -17.24 16.97
C GLY A 362 35.22 -16.30 16.52
N GLU A 363 35.36 -16.07 15.19
CA GLU A 363 36.34 -15.15 14.61
C GLU A 363 35.68 -13.86 14.09
N VAL A 364 36.45 -12.78 14.07
CA VAL A 364 36.09 -11.50 13.44
C VAL A 364 36.62 -11.46 12.04
N THR A 365 35.73 -11.51 11.05
CA THR A 365 36.06 -11.37 9.61
C THR A 365 35.74 -9.96 9.12
N ALA A 366 36.75 -9.21 8.69
CA ALA A 366 36.59 -7.86 8.18
C ALA A 366 36.49 -7.84 6.65
N LEU A 367 35.42 -7.26 6.12
CA LEU A 367 35.26 -6.96 4.69
C LEU A 367 35.84 -5.57 4.41
N VAL A 368 36.83 -5.50 3.54
CA VAL A 368 37.47 -4.25 3.14
C VAL A 368 37.51 -4.11 1.60
N GLY A 369 37.65 -2.91 1.10
CA GLY A 369 37.71 -2.64 -0.34
C GLY A 369 37.22 -1.24 -0.70
N PRO A 370 37.39 -0.79 -1.96
CA PRO A 370 36.89 0.49 -2.43
C PRO A 370 35.37 0.64 -2.25
N SER A 371 34.88 1.88 -2.32
CA SER A 371 33.44 2.12 -2.39
C SER A 371 32.84 1.41 -3.62
N GLY A 372 31.67 0.80 -3.49
CA GLY A 372 31.03 0.05 -4.57
C GLY A 372 31.58 -1.37 -4.82
N SER A 373 32.55 -1.87 -4.03
CA SER A 373 33.12 -3.22 -4.23
C SER A 373 32.23 -4.39 -3.79
N GLY A 374 31.05 -4.12 -3.19
CA GLY A 374 30.08 -5.15 -2.77
C GLY A 374 30.11 -5.55 -1.29
N LYS A 375 30.86 -4.84 -0.41
CA LYS A 375 30.97 -5.16 1.03
C LYS A 375 29.62 -5.21 1.74
N SER A 376 28.84 -4.13 1.67
CA SER A 376 27.51 -4.06 2.30
C SER A 376 26.52 -5.05 1.67
N THR A 377 26.71 -5.36 0.39
CA THR A 377 25.93 -6.41 -0.29
C THR A 377 26.24 -7.79 0.29
N CYS A 378 27.51 -8.13 0.53
CA CYS A 378 27.87 -9.40 1.18
C CYS A 378 27.23 -9.52 2.57
N ALA A 379 27.32 -8.48 3.41
CA ALA A 379 26.70 -8.50 4.73
C ALA A 379 25.17 -8.67 4.67
N ARG A 380 24.51 -7.97 3.74
CA ARG A 380 23.04 -8.08 3.53
C ARG A 380 22.64 -9.46 3.02
N LEU A 381 23.43 -10.07 2.14
CA LEU A 381 23.19 -11.44 1.65
C LEU A 381 23.44 -12.48 2.75
N ALA A 382 24.44 -12.29 3.61
CA ALA A 382 24.69 -13.18 4.75
C ALA A 382 23.50 -13.27 5.70
N ALA A 383 22.74 -12.17 5.85
CA ALA A 383 21.50 -12.11 6.62
C ALA A 383 20.24 -12.46 5.82
N ARG A 384 20.38 -12.89 4.57
CA ARG A 384 19.25 -13.13 3.65
C ARG A 384 18.27 -11.95 3.54
N LEU A 385 18.77 -10.71 3.63
CA LEU A 385 17.95 -9.53 3.32
C LEU A 385 17.63 -9.45 1.81
N TRP A 386 18.42 -10.13 0.98
CA TRP A 386 18.21 -10.44 -0.43
C TRP A 386 18.59 -11.89 -0.70
N ASP A 387 17.97 -12.52 -1.68
CA ASP A 387 18.38 -13.83 -2.15
C ASP A 387 19.49 -13.70 -3.21
N VAL A 388 20.42 -14.65 -3.23
CA VAL A 388 21.51 -14.70 -4.22
C VAL A 388 20.98 -14.98 -5.62
N SER A 389 21.64 -14.41 -6.66
CA SER A 389 21.28 -14.70 -8.06
C SER A 389 21.81 -16.09 -8.49
N LYS A 390 23.01 -16.47 -8.00
CA LYS A 390 23.65 -17.76 -8.24
C LYS A 390 24.57 -18.10 -7.07
N GLY A 391 24.93 -19.36 -6.93
CA GLY A 391 25.75 -19.85 -5.81
C GLY A 391 24.91 -20.14 -4.57
N SER A 392 25.55 -20.20 -3.41
CA SER A 392 24.88 -20.42 -2.13
C SER A 392 25.64 -19.78 -0.97
N ILE A 393 24.90 -19.43 0.08
CA ILE A 393 25.46 -19.02 1.37
C ILE A 393 24.97 -20.00 2.41
N LYS A 394 25.90 -20.56 3.20
CA LYS A 394 25.58 -21.52 4.26
C LYS A 394 25.98 -20.96 5.62
N VAL A 395 25.19 -21.24 6.63
CA VAL A 395 25.50 -20.99 8.04
C VAL A 395 25.48 -22.31 8.79
N GLY A 396 26.61 -22.69 9.40
CA GLY A 396 26.74 -23.97 10.08
C GLY A 396 26.37 -25.16 9.20
N GLY A 397 26.70 -25.10 7.89
CA GLY A 397 26.39 -26.12 6.89
C GLY A 397 24.99 -26.03 6.28
N VAL A 398 24.05 -25.26 6.83
CA VAL A 398 22.68 -25.09 6.33
C VAL A 398 22.63 -23.97 5.31
N ASP A 399 22.03 -24.23 4.13
CA ASP A 399 21.80 -23.25 3.08
C ASP A 399 20.71 -22.24 3.50
N ILE A 400 21.10 -20.97 3.75
CA ILE A 400 20.19 -19.95 4.24
C ILE A 400 19.08 -19.59 3.24
N GLY A 401 19.30 -19.81 1.95
CA GLY A 401 18.27 -19.57 0.92
C GLY A 401 17.03 -20.46 1.08
N LYS A 402 17.10 -21.51 1.90
CA LYS A 402 16.00 -22.46 2.18
C LYS A 402 15.35 -22.28 3.55
N VAL A 403 15.89 -21.39 4.40
CA VAL A 403 15.40 -21.14 5.78
C VAL A 403 14.51 -19.91 5.76
N ASP A 404 13.41 -19.91 6.52
CA ASP A 404 12.58 -18.71 6.66
C ASP A 404 13.41 -17.53 7.20
N PRO A 405 13.36 -16.34 6.59
CA PRO A 405 14.18 -15.20 7.00
C PRO A 405 13.95 -14.77 8.46
N GLU A 406 12.73 -14.87 8.99
CA GLU A 406 12.46 -14.49 10.38
C GLU A 406 13.13 -15.47 11.36
N VAL A 407 13.14 -16.76 11.02
CA VAL A 407 13.81 -17.79 11.81
C VAL A 407 15.33 -17.61 11.74
N LEU A 408 15.86 -17.41 10.53
CA LEU A 408 17.29 -17.16 10.31
C LEU A 408 17.77 -15.93 11.09
N LEU A 409 17.03 -14.83 11.00
CA LEU A 409 17.37 -13.58 11.68
C LEU A 409 17.32 -13.70 13.20
N GLY A 410 16.72 -14.74 13.77
CA GLY A 410 16.82 -15.07 15.19
C GLY A 410 18.27 -15.19 15.67
N ASP A 411 19.15 -15.77 14.85
CA ASP A 411 20.57 -16.01 15.16
C ASP A 411 21.50 -14.85 14.78
N TYR A 412 20.96 -13.73 14.30
CA TYR A 412 21.73 -12.56 13.91
C TYR A 412 21.47 -11.35 14.79
N SER A 413 22.51 -10.70 15.28
CA SER A 413 22.48 -9.33 15.79
C SER A 413 23.07 -8.40 14.74
N MET A 414 22.40 -7.27 14.46
CA MET A 414 22.83 -6.31 13.44
C MET A 414 23.02 -4.94 14.05
N VAL A 415 24.13 -4.30 13.73
CA VAL A 415 24.39 -2.89 14.04
C VAL A 415 24.68 -2.18 12.72
N PHE A 416 23.73 -1.35 12.29
CA PHE A 416 23.82 -0.60 11.05
C PHE A 416 24.53 0.75 11.25
N GLN A 417 25.07 1.30 10.15
CA GLN A 417 25.64 2.64 10.12
C GLN A 417 24.57 3.69 10.44
N ASP A 418 23.43 3.62 9.78
CA ASP A 418 22.29 4.48 10.03
C ASP A 418 21.36 3.82 11.05
N VAL A 419 21.40 4.34 12.28
CA VAL A 419 20.58 3.82 13.37
C VAL A 419 19.16 4.34 13.26
N VAL A 420 18.20 3.44 13.10
CA VAL A 420 16.77 3.73 13.14
C VAL A 420 16.22 3.50 14.55
N LEU A 421 15.60 4.55 15.10
CA LEU A 421 14.91 4.51 16.40
C LEU A 421 13.43 4.80 16.20
N PHE A 422 12.59 4.17 17.02
CA PHE A 422 11.15 4.38 17.02
C PHE A 422 10.78 5.56 17.94
N ASP A 423 9.68 6.24 17.62
CA ASP A 423 9.14 7.29 18.48
C ASP A 423 8.53 6.69 19.75
N ASP A 424 9.40 6.37 20.68
CA ASP A 424 9.11 5.76 21.96
C ASP A 424 10.19 6.16 22.98
N THR A 425 10.20 5.55 24.15
CA THR A 425 11.23 5.75 25.18
C THR A 425 12.54 5.07 24.83
N ILE A 426 13.64 5.44 25.49
CA ILE A 426 14.94 4.77 25.39
C ILE A 426 14.79 3.28 25.76
N MET A 427 14.06 3.00 26.85
CA MET A 427 13.84 1.63 27.34
C MET A 427 13.16 0.74 26.29
N GLU A 428 12.03 1.21 25.71
CA GLU A 428 11.30 0.43 24.72
C GLU A 428 12.09 0.28 23.42
N ASN A 429 12.87 1.27 23.03
CA ASN A 429 13.77 1.16 21.90
C ASN A 429 14.85 0.07 22.11
N ILE A 430 15.37 -0.12 23.33
CA ILE A 430 16.31 -1.20 23.64
C ILE A 430 15.58 -2.54 23.71
N ARG A 431 14.36 -2.59 24.29
CA ARG A 431 13.52 -3.80 24.44
C ARG A 431 13.21 -4.48 23.11
N LEU A 432 13.24 -3.76 21.99
CA LEU A 432 13.11 -4.34 20.64
C LEU A 432 14.16 -5.44 20.36
N GLY A 433 15.27 -5.48 21.07
CA GLY A 433 16.27 -6.52 20.91
C GLY A 433 15.78 -7.92 21.30
N LYS A 434 14.83 -8.03 22.26
CA LYS A 434 14.31 -9.32 22.73
C LYS A 434 12.85 -9.17 23.17
N HIS A 435 11.96 -9.84 22.46
CA HIS A 435 10.54 -9.85 22.83
C HIS A 435 10.34 -10.41 24.25
N GLY A 436 9.55 -9.69 25.06
CA GLY A 436 9.26 -10.09 26.42
C GLY A 436 10.40 -9.91 27.43
N ALA A 437 11.47 -9.16 27.06
CA ALA A 437 12.56 -8.85 28.00
C ALA A 437 12.07 -8.06 29.22
N THR A 438 12.56 -8.42 30.40
CA THR A 438 12.26 -7.70 31.64
C THR A 438 13.00 -6.36 31.70
N ASP A 439 12.54 -5.45 32.57
CA ASP A 439 13.20 -4.15 32.73
C ASP A 439 14.66 -4.33 33.20
N GLU A 440 14.95 -5.34 34.04
CA GLU A 440 16.28 -5.66 34.50
C GLU A 440 17.20 -6.12 33.36
N GLU A 441 16.70 -6.97 32.45
CA GLU A 441 17.46 -7.41 31.26
C GLU A 441 17.77 -6.23 30.34
N VAL A 442 16.80 -5.34 30.13
CA VAL A 442 16.98 -4.15 29.31
C VAL A 442 18.01 -3.21 29.92
N LEU A 443 17.92 -2.92 31.22
CA LEU A 443 18.86 -2.05 31.91
C LEU A 443 20.27 -2.65 31.95
N ALA A 444 20.41 -3.97 32.12
CA ALA A 444 21.70 -4.65 32.06
C ALA A 444 22.36 -4.50 30.68
N ALA A 445 21.60 -4.69 29.59
CA ALA A 445 22.09 -4.48 28.23
C ALA A 445 22.43 -3.01 27.96
N ALA A 446 21.60 -2.09 28.45
CA ALA A 446 21.83 -0.65 28.35
C ALA A 446 23.13 -0.23 29.05
N LYS A 447 23.35 -0.71 30.26
CA LYS A 447 24.58 -0.47 31.02
C LYS A 447 25.81 -1.05 30.30
N ALA A 448 25.69 -2.25 29.75
CA ALA A 448 26.78 -2.88 29.00
C ALA A 448 27.10 -2.09 27.70
N ALA A 449 26.16 -1.34 27.17
CA ALA A 449 26.32 -0.42 26.01
C ALA A 449 26.70 1.01 26.44
N ASN A 450 27.03 1.27 27.70
CA ASN A 450 27.35 2.59 28.24
C ASN A 450 26.22 3.63 28.07
N CYS A 451 24.93 3.22 28.06
CA CYS A 451 23.78 4.11 27.92
C CYS A 451 23.50 4.91 29.22
N ASP A 452 23.88 4.41 30.41
CA ASP A 452 23.67 5.07 31.72
C ASP A 452 24.18 6.52 31.74
N GLU A 453 25.28 6.79 31.04
CA GLU A 453 25.95 8.08 31.06
C GLU A 453 25.09 9.23 30.49
N PHE A 454 24.23 8.95 29.55
CA PHE A 454 23.34 9.96 28.99
C PHE A 454 21.89 9.77 29.45
N ALA A 455 21.41 8.52 29.54
CA ALA A 455 20.03 8.25 29.89
C ALA A 455 19.68 8.72 31.31
N LEU A 456 20.57 8.52 32.30
CA LEU A 456 20.31 8.95 33.67
C LEU A 456 20.41 10.47 33.88
N LYS A 457 20.93 11.21 32.92
CA LYS A 457 20.95 12.69 32.96
C LYS A 457 19.63 13.32 32.45
N LEU A 458 18.80 12.52 31.80
CA LEU A 458 17.51 12.98 31.29
C LEU A 458 16.44 12.98 32.40
N PRO A 459 15.42 13.86 32.34
CA PRO A 459 14.44 14.02 33.41
C PRO A 459 13.74 12.73 33.84
N ASP A 460 13.38 11.86 32.88
CA ASP A 460 12.67 10.60 33.10
C ASP A 460 13.59 9.38 32.93
N GLY A 461 14.91 9.59 32.90
CA GLY A 461 15.89 8.54 32.70
C GLY A 461 15.61 7.71 31.43
N TYR A 462 15.61 6.39 31.58
CA TYR A 462 15.32 5.45 30.47
C TYR A 462 13.88 5.54 29.92
N ARG A 463 12.95 6.15 30.67
CA ARG A 463 11.56 6.37 30.23
C ARG A 463 11.37 7.67 29.44
N THR A 464 12.44 8.39 29.15
CA THR A 464 12.38 9.62 28.36
C THR A 464 12.01 9.29 26.90
N PRO A 465 10.95 9.94 26.35
CA PRO A 465 10.60 9.84 24.93
C PRO A 465 11.66 10.55 24.07
N ILE A 466 12.15 9.84 23.05
CA ILE A 466 13.28 10.32 22.22
C ILE A 466 12.84 11.00 20.92
N GLY A 467 11.53 10.96 20.60
CA GLY A 467 10.98 11.53 19.39
C GLY A 467 11.28 10.70 18.14
N GLU A 468 10.73 11.15 17.02
CA GLU A 468 10.87 10.46 15.74
C GLU A 468 12.35 10.27 15.38
N ASN A 469 12.72 9.03 15.09
CA ASN A 469 14.09 8.60 14.78
C ASN A 469 15.16 9.07 15.79
N GLY A 470 14.77 9.29 17.06
CA GLY A 470 15.68 9.74 18.10
C GLY A 470 16.22 11.16 17.89
N ALA A 471 15.38 12.06 17.36
CA ALA A 471 15.75 13.45 17.03
C ALA A 471 16.34 14.24 18.21
N LYS A 472 16.06 13.81 19.45
CA LYS A 472 16.57 14.44 20.68
C LYS A 472 17.93 13.89 21.13
N LEU A 473 18.48 12.91 20.42
CA LEU A 473 19.73 12.24 20.78
C LEU A 473 20.86 12.55 19.80
N SER A 474 22.08 12.57 20.29
CA SER A 474 23.29 12.64 19.47
C SER A 474 23.51 11.33 18.68
N GLY A 475 24.32 11.36 17.63
CA GLY A 475 24.67 10.18 16.85
C GLY A 475 25.26 9.05 17.71
N GLY A 476 26.13 9.37 18.65
CA GLY A 476 26.75 8.38 19.55
C GLY A 476 25.78 7.76 20.56
N GLU A 477 24.79 8.52 21.03
CA GLU A 477 23.74 8.00 21.92
C GLU A 477 22.81 7.05 21.17
N ARG A 478 22.41 7.41 19.93
CA ARG A 478 21.64 6.51 19.06
C ARG A 478 22.38 5.22 18.78
N GLN A 479 23.69 5.30 18.49
CA GLN A 479 24.53 4.11 18.24
C GLN A 479 24.60 3.19 19.47
N ARG A 480 24.76 3.75 20.68
CA ARG A 480 24.77 2.97 21.93
C ARG A 480 23.42 2.25 22.16
N ILE A 481 22.31 2.86 21.86
CA ILE A 481 21.00 2.20 21.91
C ILE A 481 20.94 1.02 20.91
N SER A 482 21.46 1.18 19.68
CA SER A 482 21.54 0.09 18.70
C SER A 482 22.41 -1.07 19.19
N ILE A 483 23.55 -0.76 19.81
CA ILE A 483 24.42 -1.78 20.41
C ILE A 483 23.73 -2.45 21.60
N ALA A 484 22.99 -1.70 22.45
CA ALA A 484 22.21 -2.26 23.54
C ALA A 484 21.14 -3.25 23.04
N ARG A 485 20.48 -2.95 21.94
CA ARG A 485 19.56 -3.90 21.26
C ARG A 485 20.27 -5.19 20.87
N ALA A 486 21.46 -5.08 20.27
CA ALA A 486 22.23 -6.23 19.83
C ALA A 486 22.74 -7.07 21.02
N LEU A 487 23.16 -6.42 22.12
CA LEU A 487 23.56 -7.07 23.37
C LEU A 487 22.38 -7.79 24.02
N LEU A 488 21.22 -7.17 24.11
CA LEU A 488 19.99 -7.75 24.65
C LEU A 488 19.55 -8.99 23.87
N LYS A 489 19.64 -8.92 22.53
CA LYS A 489 19.35 -10.06 21.65
C LYS A 489 20.31 -11.22 21.85
N ASN A 490 21.57 -10.93 22.07
CA ASN A 490 22.64 -11.89 22.34
C ASN A 490 22.76 -13.02 21.30
N ALA A 491 22.55 -12.73 20.04
CA ALA A 491 22.64 -13.72 18.96
C ALA A 491 24.08 -14.19 18.72
N PRO A 492 24.31 -15.43 18.22
CA PRO A 492 25.64 -15.99 17.97
C PRO A 492 26.40 -15.34 16.82
N ILE A 493 25.69 -14.75 15.85
CA ILE A 493 26.28 -14.06 14.69
C ILE A 493 26.05 -12.56 14.83
N VAL A 494 27.08 -11.76 14.57
CA VAL A 494 27.01 -10.29 14.61
C VAL A 494 27.43 -9.72 13.26
N LEU A 495 26.55 -8.92 12.66
CA LEU A 495 26.86 -8.12 11.47
C LEU A 495 27.03 -6.66 11.88
N LEU A 496 28.18 -6.09 11.52
CA LEU A 496 28.50 -4.68 11.78
C LEU A 496 28.72 -3.94 10.49
N ASP A 497 27.98 -2.85 10.28
CA ASP A 497 28.20 -1.91 9.18
C ASP A 497 28.65 -0.57 9.76
N GLU A 498 29.95 -0.30 9.70
CA GLU A 498 30.61 0.97 10.06
C GLU A 498 30.05 1.73 11.28
N ALA A 499 29.95 1.07 12.42
CA ALA A 499 29.27 1.58 13.63
C ALA A 499 29.89 2.86 14.27
N THR A 500 30.99 3.44 13.72
CA THR A 500 31.71 4.57 14.35
C THR A 500 32.01 5.75 13.42
N ALA A 501 31.42 5.82 12.22
CA ALA A 501 31.87 6.73 11.14
C ALA A 501 31.73 8.23 11.42
N SER A 502 30.84 8.67 12.29
CA SER A 502 30.51 10.09 12.51
C SER A 502 30.53 10.51 13.98
N LEU A 503 31.33 9.82 14.82
CA LEU A 503 31.37 10.08 16.26
C LEU A 503 32.57 10.96 16.65
N ASP A 504 32.39 11.79 17.66
CA ASP A 504 33.44 12.48 18.36
C ASP A 504 34.30 11.47 19.17
N VAL A 505 35.55 11.85 19.48
CA VAL A 505 36.55 10.94 20.10
C VAL A 505 36.08 10.31 21.39
N GLU A 506 35.34 11.05 22.24
CA GLU A 506 34.84 10.55 23.51
C GLU A 506 33.76 9.49 23.34
N ASN A 507 32.78 9.75 22.46
CA ASN A 507 31.73 8.79 22.15
C ASN A 507 32.26 7.59 21.38
N GLU A 508 33.28 7.78 20.51
CA GLU A 508 33.92 6.66 19.81
C GLU A 508 34.50 5.64 20.77
N THR A 509 35.24 6.07 21.82
CA THR A 509 35.83 5.16 22.82
C THR A 509 34.75 4.33 23.52
N LYS A 510 33.65 4.96 23.95
CA LYS A 510 32.53 4.31 24.63
C LYS A 510 31.78 3.32 23.75
N VAL A 511 31.61 3.66 22.48
CA VAL A 511 31.01 2.76 21.46
C VAL A 511 31.92 1.57 21.21
N GLN A 512 33.24 1.76 21.09
CA GLN A 512 34.20 0.67 20.93
C GLN A 512 34.24 -0.30 22.13
N GLU A 513 34.15 0.20 23.34
CA GLU A 513 34.03 -0.66 24.54
C GLU A 513 32.76 -1.51 24.51
N ALA A 514 31.64 -0.89 24.15
CA ALA A 514 30.35 -1.57 24.01
C ALA A 514 30.38 -2.63 22.88
N LEU A 515 31.01 -2.31 21.75
CA LEU A 515 31.22 -3.26 20.67
C LEU A 515 32.13 -4.42 21.08
N SER A 516 33.22 -4.16 21.77
CA SER A 516 34.12 -5.23 22.27
C SER A 516 33.38 -6.24 23.17
N ARG A 517 32.44 -5.77 24.01
CA ARG A 517 31.57 -6.65 24.80
C ARG A 517 30.59 -7.45 23.93
N LEU A 518 30.04 -6.83 22.88
CA LEU A 518 29.10 -7.47 21.96
C LEU A 518 29.77 -8.60 21.15
N LEU A 519 31.02 -8.38 20.71
CA LEU A 519 31.72 -9.27 19.78
C LEU A 519 32.39 -10.48 20.48
N ALA A 520 32.57 -10.45 21.78
CA ALA A 520 33.28 -11.49 22.51
C ALA A 520 32.69 -12.89 22.27
N GLY A 521 33.49 -13.81 21.70
CA GLY A 521 33.12 -15.19 21.43
C GLY A 521 32.03 -15.42 20.37
N LYS A 522 31.78 -14.42 19.50
CA LYS A 522 30.76 -14.47 18.45
C LYS A 522 31.39 -14.61 17.07
N THR A 523 30.61 -15.10 16.12
CA THR A 523 30.97 -15.03 14.69
C THR A 523 30.64 -13.65 14.19
N VAL A 524 31.66 -12.91 13.77
CA VAL A 524 31.50 -11.49 13.38
C VAL A 524 31.87 -11.28 11.93
N LEU A 525 30.94 -10.65 11.20
CA LEU A 525 31.23 -10.11 9.86
C LEU A 525 31.12 -8.58 9.95
N VAL A 526 32.24 -7.88 9.79
CA VAL A 526 32.31 -6.42 9.91
C VAL A 526 32.68 -5.77 8.57
N ILE A 527 31.92 -4.75 8.17
CA ILE A 527 32.31 -3.86 7.09
C ILE A 527 33.19 -2.78 7.70
N ALA A 528 34.46 -2.80 7.35
CA ALA A 528 35.42 -1.92 7.98
C ALA A 528 35.88 -0.82 7.02
N HIS A 529 35.73 0.43 7.46
CA HIS A 529 36.25 1.63 6.83
C HIS A 529 37.41 2.25 7.59
N ARG A 530 37.67 1.80 8.82
CA ARG A 530 38.79 2.27 9.66
C ARG A 530 39.81 1.17 9.91
N MET A 531 41.08 1.51 9.76
CA MET A 531 42.18 0.54 9.91
C MET A 531 42.23 -0.10 11.31
N ARG A 532 41.91 0.64 12.38
CA ARG A 532 41.85 0.07 13.75
C ARG A 532 40.93 -1.14 13.84
N THR A 533 39.79 -1.11 13.19
CA THR A 533 38.84 -2.25 13.18
C THR A 533 39.40 -3.43 12.40
N VAL A 534 40.15 -3.15 11.33
CA VAL A 534 40.73 -4.18 10.48
C VAL A 534 41.94 -4.85 11.13
N GLU A 535 42.78 -4.07 11.80
CA GLU A 535 43.97 -4.58 12.51
C GLU A 535 43.63 -5.54 13.68
N ALA A 536 42.44 -5.33 14.28
CA ALA A 536 41.95 -6.18 15.35
C ALA A 536 41.18 -7.43 14.88
N ALA A 537 40.98 -7.58 13.54
CA ALA A 537 40.25 -8.71 12.97
C ALA A 537 41.15 -9.97 12.87
N ASP A 538 40.54 -11.14 13.01
CA ASP A 538 41.21 -12.44 12.83
C ASP A 538 41.48 -12.72 11.35
N LYS A 539 40.55 -12.27 10.47
CA LYS A 539 40.61 -12.46 9.03
C LYS A 539 40.17 -11.19 8.30
N VAL A 540 40.84 -10.88 7.19
CA VAL A 540 40.46 -9.83 6.25
C VAL A 540 40.10 -10.46 4.91
N VAL A 541 39.00 -9.99 4.31
CA VAL A 541 38.57 -10.32 2.95
C VAL A 541 38.53 -9.02 2.15
N VAL A 542 39.40 -8.89 1.16
CA VAL A 542 39.48 -7.72 0.29
C VAL A 542 38.61 -7.92 -0.93
N LEU A 543 37.56 -7.11 -1.04
CA LEU A 543 36.67 -7.09 -2.21
C LEU A 543 37.10 -6.00 -3.19
N LYS A 544 37.18 -6.37 -4.45
CA LYS A 544 37.45 -5.45 -5.58
C LYS A 544 36.64 -5.88 -6.80
N ASP A 545 35.93 -4.93 -7.39
CA ASP A 545 35.13 -5.15 -8.61
C ASP A 545 34.17 -6.38 -8.47
N GLY A 546 33.53 -6.50 -7.30
CA GLY A 546 32.59 -7.58 -7.00
C GLY A 546 33.20 -8.97 -6.79
N ARG A 547 34.51 -9.09 -6.60
CA ARG A 547 35.22 -10.36 -6.39
C ARG A 547 36.11 -10.31 -5.16
N VAL A 548 36.40 -11.48 -4.58
CA VAL A 548 37.44 -11.61 -3.56
C VAL A 548 38.80 -11.50 -4.25
N ALA A 549 39.52 -10.42 -3.97
CA ALA A 549 40.83 -10.17 -4.51
C ALA A 549 41.94 -10.75 -3.64
N GLU A 550 41.81 -10.66 -2.32
CA GLU A 550 42.72 -11.18 -1.32
C GLU A 550 41.97 -11.62 -0.07
N GLU A 551 42.48 -12.63 0.61
CA GLU A 551 42.02 -13.00 1.96
C GLU A 551 43.20 -13.51 2.79
N GLY A 552 43.15 -13.29 4.11
CA GLY A 552 44.19 -13.73 5.02
C GLY A 552 44.16 -12.96 6.34
N ARG A 553 45.14 -13.22 7.20
CA ARG A 553 45.34 -12.44 8.42
C ARG A 553 45.85 -11.04 8.10
N PRO A 554 45.43 -10.01 8.88
CA PRO A 554 45.92 -8.64 8.64
C PRO A 554 47.46 -8.54 8.58
N SER A 555 48.19 -9.21 9.47
CA SER A 555 49.65 -9.22 9.49
C SER A 555 50.26 -9.81 8.23
N GLU A 556 49.74 -10.93 7.74
CA GLU A 556 50.22 -11.59 6.52
C GLU A 556 50.02 -10.72 5.27
N LEU A 557 48.82 -10.10 5.15
CA LEU A 557 48.49 -9.21 4.04
C LEU A 557 49.29 -7.91 4.09
N PHE A 558 49.68 -7.44 5.26
CA PHE A 558 50.52 -6.25 5.43
C PHE A 558 51.97 -6.48 5.00
N GLU A 559 52.52 -7.71 5.19
CA GLU A 559 53.88 -8.07 4.77
C GLU A 559 54.01 -8.29 3.29
N LYS A 560 52.94 -8.64 2.59
CA LYS A 560 52.93 -8.93 1.15
C LYS A 560 53.14 -7.64 0.34
N LYS A 561 54.23 -7.57 -0.45
CA LYS A 561 54.65 -6.33 -1.15
C LYS A 561 53.64 -5.76 -2.13
N ASP A 562 52.88 -6.61 -2.83
CA ASP A 562 51.89 -6.22 -3.86
C ASP A 562 50.43 -6.33 -3.34
N SER A 563 50.24 -6.38 -2.03
CA SER A 563 48.90 -6.51 -1.43
C SER A 563 48.07 -5.23 -1.66
N ILE A 564 46.85 -5.43 -2.14
CA ILE A 564 45.83 -4.37 -2.24
C ILE A 564 45.51 -3.84 -0.83
N PHE A 565 45.42 -4.72 0.15
CA PHE A 565 45.19 -4.37 1.56
C PHE A 565 46.26 -3.42 2.08
N ARG A 566 47.57 -3.75 1.88
CA ARG A 566 48.70 -2.90 2.27
C ARG A 566 48.61 -1.52 1.66
N ARG A 567 48.29 -1.45 0.35
CA ARG A 567 48.17 -0.18 -0.36
C ARG A 567 47.03 0.66 0.19
N MET A 568 45.87 0.05 0.48
CA MET A 568 44.76 0.74 1.08
C MET A 568 45.10 1.29 2.47
N ALA A 569 45.75 0.49 3.31
CA ALA A 569 46.23 0.89 4.63
C ALA A 569 47.20 2.08 4.57
N GLN A 570 48.14 2.05 3.67
CA GLN A 570 49.10 3.16 3.45
C GLN A 570 48.41 4.46 3.03
N LEU A 571 47.45 4.39 2.12
CA LEU A 571 46.68 5.55 1.66
C LEU A 571 45.83 6.15 2.78
N GLN A 572 45.22 5.31 3.63
CA GLN A 572 44.39 5.78 4.75
C GLN A 572 45.25 6.43 5.85
N ASN A 573 46.41 5.85 6.16
CA ASN A 573 47.36 6.45 7.10
C ASN A 573 47.94 7.78 6.56
N ALA A 574 48.21 7.87 5.27
CA ALA A 574 48.64 9.12 4.65
C ALA A 574 47.56 10.21 4.71
N SER A 575 46.29 9.85 4.54
CA SER A 575 45.18 10.80 4.64
C SER A 575 44.92 11.27 6.09
N ALA A 576 45.23 10.44 7.09
CA ALA A 576 45.12 10.80 8.51
C ALA A 576 46.21 11.80 8.95
N CYS A 577 47.30 11.92 8.19
CA CYS A 577 48.35 12.91 8.44
C CYS A 577 48.10 14.28 7.78
N TRP A 578 46.99 14.47 7.07
CA TRP A 578 46.59 15.76 6.52
C TRP A 578 46.08 16.66 7.67
N SER A 579 46.93 17.57 8.16
CA SER A 579 46.50 18.70 9.00
C SER A 579 46.30 19.92 8.12
N ILE A 580 45.14 20.58 8.26
CA ILE A 580 44.89 21.92 7.74
C ILE A 580 45.74 22.93 8.51
#